data_334532d55d3e6fd61b25015364f64e76
#
_entry.id   334532d55d3e6fd61b25015364f64e76
#
_cell.length_a   1.000
_cell.length_b   1.000
_cell.length_c   1.000
_cell.angle_alpha   90.00
_cell.angle_beta   90.00
_cell.angle_gamma   90.00
#
_symmetry.space_group_name_H-M   'P 1'
#
loop_
_entity.id
_entity.type
_entity.pdbx_description
1 polymer ?
#
loop_
_entity_poly.entity_id
_entity_poly.type
_entity_poly.pdbx_seq_one_letter_code
_entity_poly.pdbx_strand_id
1 'polypeptide(L)' 'IYQVTWDLNDENREREILGLVQAAKYLNINEGTIITYDSEEVIKVESITINIIPAWKWLVMTKQDG' A
#
# COMPACT_ATOMS: atom_id res chain seq x y z
N ILE A 1 2.65 -6.90 4.40
CA ILE A 1 3.61 -5.80 4.47
C ILE A 1 2.89 -4.47 4.30
N TYR A 2 3.19 -3.53 5.16
CA TYR A 2 2.55 -2.21 5.20
C TYR A 2 3.57 -1.11 5.11
N GLN A 3 3.19 -0.03 4.42
CA GLN A 3 4.00 1.17 4.32
C GLN A 3 3.07 2.36 4.49
N VAL A 4 3.46 3.34 5.29
CA VAL A 4 2.68 4.55 5.48
C VAL A 4 3.31 5.66 4.65
N THR A 5 2.56 6.18 3.68
CA THR A 5 2.97 7.32 2.87
C THR A 5 1.83 8.31 2.91
N TRP A 6 1.88 9.22 3.87
CA TRP A 6 0.77 10.12 4.16
C TRP A 6 0.34 10.94 2.96
N ASP A 7 1.32 11.51 2.26
CA ASP A 7 1.06 12.35 1.10
C ASP A 7 1.54 11.67 -0.18
N LEU A 8 0.71 10.77 -0.70
CA LEU A 8 1.03 10.07 -1.95
C LEU A 8 0.59 10.97 -3.12
N ASN A 9 1.55 11.44 -3.90
CA ASN A 9 1.30 12.38 -4.97
C ASN A 9 2.01 11.93 -6.26
N ASP A 10 1.83 12.68 -7.35
CA ASP A 10 2.38 12.29 -8.65
C ASP A 10 3.91 12.24 -8.63
N GLU A 11 4.56 13.00 -7.77
CA GLU A 11 6.02 13.03 -7.71
C GLU A 11 6.61 11.82 -7.03
N ASN A 12 5.96 11.30 -5.97
CA ASN A 12 6.52 10.20 -5.19
C ASN A 12 5.83 8.86 -5.42
N ARG A 13 4.69 8.86 -6.11
CA ARG A 13 3.85 7.66 -6.27
C ARG A 13 4.62 6.47 -6.82
N GLU A 14 5.30 6.67 -7.94
CA GLU A 14 6.02 5.58 -8.60
C GLU A 14 7.13 5.04 -7.70
N ARG A 15 7.87 5.93 -7.08
CA ARG A 15 8.96 5.55 -6.18
C ARG A 15 8.46 4.73 -5.00
N GLU A 16 7.34 5.16 -4.38
CA GLU A 16 6.79 4.47 -3.23
C GLU A 16 6.26 3.09 -3.62
N ILE A 17 5.58 3.00 -4.75
CA ILE A 17 5.07 1.72 -5.23
C ILE A 17 6.22 0.76 -5.55
N LEU A 18 7.25 1.23 -6.25
CA LEU A 18 8.39 0.39 -6.59
C LEU A 18 9.14 -0.07 -5.35
N GLY A 19 9.28 0.80 -4.36
CA GLY A 19 9.91 0.42 -3.10
C GLY A 19 9.18 -0.72 -2.42
N LEU A 20 7.85 -0.65 -2.39
CA LEU A 20 7.04 -1.70 -1.78
C LEU A 20 7.10 -3.00 -2.59
N VAL A 21 7.09 -2.88 -3.92
CA VAL A 21 7.22 -4.05 -4.79
C VAL A 21 8.56 -4.75 -4.55
N GLN A 22 9.64 -4.00 -4.43
CA GLN A 22 10.96 -4.58 -4.17
C GLN A 22 11.00 -5.28 -2.81
N ALA A 23 10.40 -4.67 -1.79
CA ALA A 23 10.34 -5.29 -0.47
C ALA A 23 9.51 -6.57 -0.50
N ALA A 24 8.39 -6.56 -1.22
CA ALA A 24 7.55 -7.75 -1.36
C ALA A 24 8.31 -8.89 -2.05
N LYS A 25 9.06 -8.56 -3.09
CA LYS A 25 9.88 -9.56 -3.77
C LYS A 25 10.95 -10.13 -2.86
N TYR A 26 11.61 -9.26 -2.10
CA TYR A 26 12.65 -9.69 -1.17
C TYR A 26 12.09 -10.64 -0.11
N LEU A 27 10.89 -10.34 0.38
CA LEU A 27 10.23 -11.16 1.40
C LEU A 27 9.46 -12.34 0.82
N ASN A 28 9.42 -12.45 -0.50
CA ASN A 28 8.70 -13.51 -1.21
C ASN A 28 7.21 -13.53 -0.88
N ILE A 29 6.61 -12.35 -0.88
CA ILE A 29 5.17 -12.18 -0.69
C ILE A 29 4.59 -11.48 -1.91
N ASN A 30 3.29 -11.65 -2.16
CA ASN A 30 2.67 -11.15 -3.37
C ASN A 30 1.65 -10.04 -3.14
N GLU A 31 1.67 -9.44 -1.96
CA GLU A 31 0.73 -8.37 -1.65
C GLU A 31 1.37 -7.37 -0.69
N GLY A 32 1.07 -6.09 -0.90
CA GLY A 32 1.51 -5.03 -0.02
C GLY A 32 0.44 -3.97 0.09
N THR A 33 0.51 -3.17 1.14
CA THR A 33 -0.47 -2.12 1.39
C THR A 33 0.23 -0.80 1.70
N ILE A 34 -0.19 0.26 1.02
CA ILE A 34 0.26 1.62 1.31
C ILE A 34 -0.90 2.34 1.98
N ILE A 35 -0.66 2.85 3.19
CA ILE A 35 -1.66 3.62 3.92
C ILE A 35 -1.38 5.10 3.67
N THR A 36 -2.40 5.81 3.17
CA THR A 36 -2.29 7.22 2.81
C THR A 36 -3.29 8.04 3.59
N TYR A 37 -3.27 9.35 3.37
CA TYR A 37 -4.26 10.23 4.01
C TYR A 37 -5.67 9.96 3.45
N ASP A 38 -5.83 9.99 2.13
CA ASP A 38 -7.18 9.90 1.54
C ASP A 38 -7.26 9.17 0.20
N SER A 39 -6.20 8.52 -0.24
CA SER A 39 -6.22 7.84 -1.54
C SER A 39 -6.64 6.38 -1.41
N GLU A 40 -7.38 5.90 -2.40
CA GLU A 40 -7.81 4.51 -2.43
C GLU A 40 -7.69 3.96 -3.84
N GLU A 41 -6.91 2.87 -3.99
CA GLU A 41 -6.63 2.31 -5.30
C GLU A 41 -6.04 0.92 -5.16
N VAL A 42 -6.21 0.07 -6.17
CA VAL A 42 -5.56 -1.24 -6.22
C VAL A 42 -4.76 -1.31 -7.51
N ILE A 43 -3.47 -1.65 -7.39
CA ILE A 43 -2.56 -1.70 -8.52
C ILE A 43 -1.89 -3.06 -8.53
N LYS A 44 -1.69 -3.60 -9.74
CA LYS A 44 -0.90 -4.81 -9.92
C LYS A 44 0.38 -4.48 -10.63
N VAL A 45 1.51 -4.88 -10.03
CA VAL A 45 2.82 -4.74 -10.64
C VAL A 45 3.43 -6.13 -10.70
N GLU A 46 3.56 -6.67 -11.91
CA GLU A 46 3.97 -8.06 -12.13
C GLU A 46 2.97 -8.98 -11.44
N SER A 47 3.37 -9.77 -10.48
CA SER A 47 2.46 -10.65 -9.75
C SER A 47 2.12 -10.12 -8.36
N ILE A 48 2.50 -8.88 -8.07
CA ILE A 48 2.33 -8.30 -6.74
C ILE A 48 1.17 -7.32 -6.76
N THR A 49 0.24 -7.49 -5.84
CA THR A 49 -0.91 -6.61 -5.68
C THR A 49 -0.57 -5.54 -4.62
N ILE A 50 -0.72 -4.28 -5.00
CA ILE A 50 -0.50 -3.15 -4.10
C ILE A 50 -1.84 -2.51 -3.80
N ASN A 51 -2.23 -2.54 -2.55
CA ASN A 51 -3.46 -1.91 -2.08
C ASN A 51 -3.11 -0.55 -1.49
N ILE A 52 -3.68 0.51 -2.06
CA ILE A 52 -3.52 1.86 -1.52
C ILE A 52 -4.82 2.19 -0.82
N ILE A 53 -4.78 2.41 0.49
CA ILE A 53 -6.00 2.66 1.25
C ILE A 53 -5.83 3.91 2.14
N PRO A 54 -6.92 4.63 2.38
CA PRO A 54 -6.86 5.77 3.29
C PRO A 54 -6.81 5.30 4.74
N ALA A 55 -6.18 6.08 5.59
CA ALA A 55 -5.97 5.71 6.99
C ALA A 55 -7.28 5.41 7.71
N TRP A 56 -8.33 6.18 7.44
CA TRP A 56 -9.61 5.95 8.11
C TRP A 56 -10.17 4.56 7.79
N LYS A 57 -9.99 4.12 6.54
CA LYS A 57 -10.49 2.80 6.12
C LYS A 57 -9.69 1.69 6.78
N TRP A 58 -8.37 1.88 6.88
CA TRP A 58 -7.52 0.90 7.55
C TRP A 58 -7.92 0.74 9.02
N LEU A 59 -8.22 1.86 9.70
CA LEU A 59 -8.64 1.82 11.09
C LEU A 59 -9.97 1.08 11.25
N VAL A 60 -10.92 1.30 10.35
CA VAL A 60 -12.21 0.61 10.39
C VAL A 60 -12.02 -0.89 10.17
N MET A 61 -11.17 -1.25 9.20
CA MET A 61 -10.92 -2.66 8.91
C MET A 61 -10.29 -3.39 10.09
N THR A 62 -9.35 -2.75 10.78
CA THR A 62 -8.70 -3.38 11.93
C THR A 62 -9.63 -3.50 13.13
N LYS A 63 -10.60 -2.60 13.27
CA LYS A 63 -11.57 -2.67 14.38
C LYS A 63 -12.61 -3.77 14.21
N GLN A 64 -12.81 -4.25 13.01
CA GLN A 64 -13.83 -5.27 12.77
C GLN A 64 -13.44 -6.64 13.28
N ASP A 65 -12.20 -6.82 13.63
CA ASP A 65 -11.70 -8.10 14.13
C ASP A 65 -11.88 -8.27 15.63
N GLY A 66 -12.31 -7.20 16.30
CA GLY A 66 -12.45 -7.22 17.75
C GLY A 66 -13.72 -7.79 18.28
#